data_d168eac349fb9b115b69fc64bd92d723
#
_entry.id   d168eac349fb9b115b69fc64bd92d723
#
_cell.length_a   1.000
_cell.length_b   1.000
_cell.length_c   1.000
_cell.angle_alpha   90.00
_cell.angle_beta   90.00
_cell.angle_gamma   90.00
#
_symmetry.space_group_name_H-M   'P 1'
#
loop_
_entity.id
_entity.type
_entity.pdbx_description
1 polymer ?
#
loop_
_entity_poly.entity_id
_entity_poly.type
_entity_poly.pdbx_seq_one_letter_code
_entity_poly.pdbx_strand_id
1 'polypeptide(L)'
;LCDKNDITDKQFAEAKGIVVRLGVTLNKEFLTCFLRLEFIATITTGLDHIDNEYCKINNIRVISLKGETKFLEKIHATPEHTWGLILSLIRRVPWATLSVENSCWDRNLFVGEELFEKTLGIVGFGRIGKILSGYAIAFGMNVLAYGESDFNGKKFGVKKVGLTTLLNESHIISIHLPLEKKTKNFINKEHFQSMKLRPWFINTARGAIVNEDALLEALNEGLIKGAALDVLSNETWFKNKKPVNKLIEYMKSN
;
A
#
# COMPACT_ATOMS: atom_id res chain seq x y z
N LEU A 1 -9.35 12.67 20.66
CA LEU A 1 -8.12 12.40 19.92
C LEU A 1 -7.15 13.52 20.25
N CYS A 2 -6.16 13.26 21.13
CA CYS A 2 -5.09 14.23 21.40
C CYS A 2 -4.07 14.20 20.27
N ASP A 3 -3.56 15.37 19.88
CA ASP A 3 -2.32 15.47 19.12
C ASP A 3 -1.15 15.06 20.04
N LYS A 4 -0.08 14.50 19.49
CA LYS A 4 1.12 14.12 20.26
C LYS A 4 1.68 15.31 21.06
N ASN A 5 1.51 16.52 20.55
CA ASN A 5 1.97 17.76 21.17
C ASN A 5 1.02 18.30 22.26
N ASP A 6 -0.18 17.73 22.39
CA ASP A 6 -1.19 18.15 23.38
C ASP A 6 -1.15 17.28 24.64
N ILE A 7 -0.24 16.29 24.71
CA ILE A 7 -0.12 15.39 25.85
C ILE A 7 0.68 16.11 26.95
N THR A 8 0.08 16.23 28.13
CA THR A 8 0.70 16.85 29.29
C THR A 8 1.63 15.88 30.03
N ASP A 9 2.60 16.41 30.79
CA ASP A 9 3.51 15.61 31.64
C ASP A 9 2.75 14.69 32.61
N LYS A 10 1.61 15.17 33.15
CA LYS A 10 0.73 14.37 34.00
C LYS A 10 0.14 13.17 33.24
N GLN A 11 -0.30 13.36 31.99
CA GLN A 11 -0.82 12.28 31.15
C GLN A 11 0.27 11.26 30.80
N PHE A 12 1.51 11.71 30.52
CA PHE A 12 2.63 10.80 30.34
C PHE A 12 2.91 9.96 31.59
N ALA A 13 2.85 10.57 32.79
CA ALA A 13 3.14 9.90 34.03
C ALA A 13 2.05 8.90 34.48
N GLU A 14 0.77 9.18 34.22
CA GLU A 14 -0.37 8.44 34.73
C GLU A 14 -0.99 7.46 33.72
N ALA A 15 -0.76 7.64 32.41
CA ALA A 15 -1.40 6.81 31.38
C ALA A 15 -0.95 5.35 31.47
N LYS A 16 -1.93 4.45 31.57
CA LYS A 16 -1.73 2.99 31.51
C LYS A 16 -1.93 2.40 30.14
N GLY A 17 -2.60 3.10 29.26
CA GLY A 17 -2.87 2.65 27.90
C GLY A 17 -2.89 3.75 26.87
N ILE A 18 -2.49 3.41 25.65
CA ILE A 18 -2.56 4.28 24.47
C ILE A 18 -3.45 3.62 23.43
N VAL A 19 -4.40 4.39 22.88
CA VAL A 19 -5.13 3.99 21.67
C VAL A 19 -4.57 4.79 20.49
N VAL A 20 -4.00 4.10 19.52
CA VAL A 20 -3.34 4.72 18.36
C VAL A 20 -3.90 4.17 17.06
N ARG A 21 -3.90 5.01 16.02
CA ARG A 21 -4.13 4.60 14.62
C ARG A 21 -2.92 4.99 13.77
N LEU A 22 -2.92 4.58 12.52
CA LEU A 22 -1.89 4.97 11.55
C LEU A 22 -1.75 6.50 11.54
N GLY A 23 -0.53 6.98 11.38
CA GLY A 23 -0.19 8.40 11.37
C GLY A 23 0.54 8.90 12.60
N VAL A 24 0.65 8.08 13.64
CA VAL A 24 1.48 8.39 14.83
C VAL A 24 2.48 7.25 15.01
N THR A 25 3.77 7.58 14.93
CA THR A 25 4.84 6.62 15.22
C THR A 25 5.11 6.57 16.71
N LEU A 26 4.96 5.42 17.32
CA LEU A 26 5.30 5.12 18.71
C LEU A 26 6.70 4.48 18.76
N ASN A 27 7.73 5.30 18.55
CA ASN A 27 9.12 4.88 18.67
C ASN A 27 9.55 4.81 20.15
N LYS A 28 10.72 4.19 20.40
CA LYS A 28 11.30 4.07 21.74
C LYS A 28 11.34 5.40 22.49
N GLU A 29 11.79 6.47 21.85
CA GLU A 29 11.92 7.79 22.47
C GLU A 29 10.58 8.33 22.99
N PHE A 30 9.51 8.15 22.22
CA PHE A 30 8.17 8.55 22.63
C PHE A 30 7.61 7.64 23.74
N LEU A 31 7.83 6.34 23.64
CA LEU A 31 7.31 5.37 24.61
C LEU A 31 8.00 5.49 25.98
N THR A 32 9.27 5.93 26.03
CA THR A 32 9.98 6.17 27.31
C THR A 32 9.38 7.30 28.14
N CYS A 33 8.60 8.20 27.56
CA CYS A 33 7.90 9.24 28.30
C CYS A 33 6.78 8.72 29.20
N PHE A 34 6.29 7.50 28.96
CA PHE A 34 5.19 6.90 29.72
C PHE A 34 5.73 6.04 30.87
N LEU A 35 5.48 6.46 32.10
CA LEU A 35 6.02 5.78 33.30
C LEU A 35 5.23 4.53 33.70
N ARG A 36 3.95 4.43 33.31
CA ARG A 36 3.01 3.39 33.74
C ARG A 36 2.30 2.67 32.60
N LEU A 37 2.87 2.71 31.38
CA LEU A 37 2.22 2.15 30.21
C LEU A 37 2.16 0.61 30.28
N GLU A 38 0.96 0.07 30.30
CA GLU A 38 0.69 -1.37 30.36
C GLU A 38 0.30 -1.94 28.98
N PHE A 39 -0.41 -1.15 28.15
CA PHE A 39 -0.84 -1.61 26.82
C PHE A 39 -0.93 -0.51 25.76
N ILE A 40 -0.84 -0.93 24.52
CA ILE A 40 -1.10 -0.12 23.33
C ILE A 40 -2.18 -0.83 22.52
N ALA A 41 -3.27 -0.15 22.18
CA ALA A 41 -4.32 -0.69 21.32
C ALA A 41 -4.34 0.03 19.97
N THR A 42 -4.45 -0.72 18.87
CA THR A 42 -4.55 -0.19 17.51
C THR A 42 -5.53 -0.99 16.67
N ILE A 43 -6.28 -0.29 15.82
CA ILE A 43 -7.23 -0.91 14.86
C ILE A 43 -6.55 -1.36 13.57
N THR A 44 -5.22 -1.47 13.56
CA THR A 44 -4.44 -1.83 12.37
C THR A 44 -3.99 -3.28 12.41
N THR A 45 -3.73 -3.85 11.25
CA THR A 45 -3.08 -5.17 11.10
C THR A 45 -1.57 -5.06 11.00
N GLY A 46 -1.06 -3.97 10.38
CA GLY A 46 0.35 -3.61 10.37
C GLY A 46 0.74 -2.91 11.67
N LEU A 47 1.91 -3.23 12.20
CA LEU A 47 2.44 -2.70 13.46
C LEU A 47 3.77 -1.94 13.25
N ASP A 48 4.06 -1.57 12.04
CA ASP A 48 5.28 -0.88 11.61
C ASP A 48 5.43 0.53 12.22
N HIS A 49 4.34 1.11 12.74
CA HIS A 49 4.31 2.39 13.45
C HIS A 49 4.54 2.27 14.97
N ILE A 50 4.72 1.05 15.50
CA ILE A 50 4.95 0.78 16.93
C ILE A 50 6.28 0.07 17.10
N ASP A 51 7.14 0.54 18.02
CA ASP A 51 8.35 -0.17 18.43
C ASP A 51 8.00 -1.43 19.25
N ASN A 52 7.73 -2.51 18.51
CA ASN A 52 7.33 -3.79 19.12
C ASN A 52 8.43 -4.41 19.97
N GLU A 53 9.70 -4.13 19.66
CA GLU A 53 10.85 -4.65 20.41
C GLU A 53 10.93 -3.97 21.77
N TYR A 54 10.80 -2.65 21.81
CA TYR A 54 10.69 -1.89 23.05
C TYR A 54 9.50 -2.34 23.89
N CYS A 55 8.32 -2.49 23.27
CA CYS A 55 7.11 -2.96 23.96
C CYS A 55 7.33 -4.34 24.62
N LYS A 56 7.95 -5.28 23.91
CA LYS A 56 8.24 -6.63 24.42
C LYS A 56 9.20 -6.60 25.61
N ILE A 57 10.28 -5.82 25.53
CA ILE A 57 11.28 -5.69 26.60
C ILE A 57 10.66 -5.08 27.87
N ASN A 58 9.74 -4.12 27.72
CA ASN A 58 9.11 -3.42 28.83
C ASN A 58 7.74 -4.02 29.25
N ASN A 59 7.41 -5.22 28.79
CA ASN A 59 6.14 -5.90 29.09
C ASN A 59 4.89 -5.08 28.70
N ILE A 60 4.96 -4.21 27.71
CA ILE A 60 3.84 -3.45 27.18
C ILE A 60 3.05 -4.32 26.19
N ARG A 61 1.80 -4.60 26.47
CA ARG A 61 0.95 -5.44 25.63
C ARG A 61 0.45 -4.68 24.42
N VAL A 62 0.75 -5.16 23.20
CA VAL A 62 0.21 -4.58 21.95
C VAL A 62 -1.05 -5.36 21.53
N ILE A 63 -2.19 -4.67 21.51
CA ILE A 63 -3.50 -5.19 21.10
C ILE A 63 -3.79 -4.64 19.69
N SER A 64 -4.02 -5.52 18.73
CA SER A 64 -4.22 -5.14 17.31
C SER A 64 -5.16 -6.10 16.61
N LEU A 65 -5.53 -5.78 15.37
CA LEU A 65 -6.28 -6.68 14.51
C LEU A 65 -5.41 -7.75 13.81
N LYS A 66 -4.11 -7.80 14.11
CA LYS A 66 -3.23 -8.82 13.55
C LYS A 66 -3.63 -10.21 14.05
N GLY A 67 -4.00 -11.09 13.13
CA GLY A 67 -4.46 -12.45 13.45
C GLY A 67 -5.98 -12.61 13.54
N GLU A 68 -6.76 -11.54 13.60
CA GLU A 68 -8.23 -11.55 13.64
C GLU A 68 -8.83 -11.89 12.26
N THR A 69 -8.49 -13.06 11.72
CA THR A 69 -8.79 -13.44 10.33
C THR A 69 -10.27 -13.43 10.00
N LYS A 70 -11.12 -14.04 10.87
CA LYS A 70 -12.58 -14.11 10.67
C LYS A 70 -13.25 -12.74 10.62
N PHE A 71 -12.77 -11.80 11.44
CA PHE A 71 -13.26 -10.43 11.44
C PHE A 71 -12.80 -9.69 10.19
N LEU A 72 -11.51 -9.80 9.85
CA LEU A 72 -10.89 -9.11 8.74
C LEU A 72 -11.38 -9.60 7.37
N GLU A 73 -11.81 -10.86 7.23
CA GLU A 73 -12.39 -11.39 5.99
C GLU A 73 -13.63 -10.63 5.53
N LYS A 74 -14.35 -9.99 6.47
CA LYS A 74 -15.53 -9.17 6.17
C LYS A 74 -15.19 -7.71 5.81
N ILE A 75 -13.92 -7.31 5.87
CA ILE A 75 -13.49 -5.93 5.58
C ILE A 75 -12.91 -5.86 4.17
N HIS A 76 -13.64 -5.23 3.28
CA HIS A 76 -13.30 -5.11 1.86
C HIS A 76 -12.76 -3.72 1.46
N ALA A 77 -12.72 -2.74 2.38
CA ALA A 77 -12.34 -1.36 2.06
C ALA A 77 -11.02 -1.22 1.27
N THR A 78 -9.94 -1.88 1.72
CA THR A 78 -8.64 -1.80 1.02
C THR A 78 -8.65 -2.47 -0.36
N PRO A 79 -9.18 -3.71 -0.54
CA PRO A 79 -9.30 -4.30 -1.89
C PRO A 79 -10.17 -3.47 -2.82
N GLU A 80 -11.29 -2.92 -2.36
CA GLU A 80 -12.17 -2.06 -3.15
C GLU A 80 -11.47 -0.76 -3.56
N HIS A 81 -10.77 -0.11 -2.62
CA HIS A 81 -9.97 1.07 -2.90
C HIS A 81 -8.86 0.77 -3.94
N THR A 82 -8.16 -0.36 -3.78
CA THR A 82 -7.15 -0.80 -4.75
C THR A 82 -7.75 -1.00 -6.14
N TRP A 83 -8.93 -1.64 -6.21
CA TRP A 83 -9.63 -1.85 -7.47
C TRP A 83 -10.09 -0.53 -8.10
N GLY A 84 -10.59 0.39 -7.28
CA GLY A 84 -10.91 1.75 -7.69
C GLY A 84 -9.74 2.50 -8.29
N LEU A 85 -8.55 2.41 -7.68
CA LEU A 85 -7.32 3.00 -8.20
C LEU A 85 -6.90 2.37 -9.54
N ILE A 86 -6.98 1.04 -9.69
CA ILE A 86 -6.70 0.34 -10.94
C ILE A 86 -7.61 0.88 -12.06
N LEU A 87 -8.91 0.90 -11.83
CA LEU A 87 -9.87 1.39 -12.82
C LEU A 87 -9.67 2.88 -13.13
N SER A 88 -9.48 3.70 -12.12
CA SER A 88 -9.26 5.14 -12.27
C SER A 88 -8.04 5.45 -13.11
N LEU A 89 -6.93 4.75 -12.86
CA LEU A 89 -5.67 4.93 -13.59
C LEU A 89 -5.80 4.47 -15.05
N ILE A 90 -6.26 3.24 -15.28
CA ILE A 90 -6.28 2.62 -16.60
C ILE A 90 -7.34 3.24 -17.50
N ARG A 91 -8.48 3.66 -16.94
CA ARG A 91 -9.58 4.32 -17.68
C ARG A 91 -9.44 5.84 -17.72
N ARG A 92 -8.36 6.40 -17.14
CA ARG A 92 -8.05 7.84 -17.10
C ARG A 92 -9.16 8.71 -16.50
N VAL A 93 -9.93 8.16 -15.55
CA VAL A 93 -11.11 8.83 -14.96
C VAL A 93 -10.76 10.17 -14.31
N PRO A 94 -9.70 10.32 -13.47
CA PRO A 94 -9.39 11.60 -12.83
C PRO A 94 -9.08 12.71 -13.85
N TRP A 95 -8.33 12.42 -14.90
CA TRP A 95 -7.96 13.40 -15.92
C TRP A 95 -9.17 13.80 -16.76
N ALA A 96 -10.04 12.85 -17.11
CA ALA A 96 -11.29 13.14 -17.80
C ALA A 96 -12.21 14.05 -16.97
N THR A 97 -12.33 13.80 -15.66
CA THR A 97 -13.09 14.64 -14.73
C THR A 97 -12.53 16.05 -14.68
N LEU A 98 -11.22 16.21 -14.46
CA LEU A 98 -10.55 17.52 -14.44
C LEU A 98 -10.71 18.28 -15.77
N SER A 99 -10.67 17.59 -16.90
CA SER A 99 -10.90 18.22 -18.22
C SER A 99 -12.28 18.82 -18.33
N VAL A 100 -13.30 18.09 -17.88
CA VAL A 100 -14.69 18.60 -17.88
C VAL A 100 -14.86 19.78 -16.92
N GLU A 101 -14.27 19.73 -15.73
CA GLU A 101 -14.26 20.83 -14.77
C GLU A 101 -13.60 22.10 -15.36
N ASN A 102 -12.60 21.93 -16.24
CA ASN A 102 -11.98 23.02 -17.00
C ASN A 102 -12.69 23.34 -18.33
N SER A 103 -13.95 22.93 -18.49
CA SER A 103 -14.79 23.19 -19.66
C SER A 103 -14.25 22.62 -20.98
N CYS A 104 -13.41 21.58 -20.93
CA CYS A 104 -12.92 20.86 -22.10
C CYS A 104 -13.66 19.53 -22.24
N TRP A 105 -14.35 19.33 -23.37
CA TRP A 105 -15.14 18.13 -23.69
C TRP A 105 -14.56 17.42 -24.93
N ASP A 106 -13.39 16.76 -24.74
CA ASP A 106 -12.80 15.93 -25.79
C ASP A 106 -12.47 14.53 -25.26
N ARG A 107 -13.36 13.58 -25.59
CA ARG A 107 -13.22 12.17 -25.20
C ARG A 107 -11.99 11.46 -25.79
N ASN A 108 -11.42 11.97 -26.89
CA ASN A 108 -10.27 11.35 -27.54
C ASN A 108 -8.98 11.50 -26.74
N LEU A 109 -8.90 12.49 -25.84
CA LEU A 109 -7.77 12.71 -24.94
C LEU A 109 -7.65 11.65 -23.84
N PHE A 110 -8.74 10.91 -23.55
CA PHE A 110 -8.84 10.02 -22.39
C PHE A 110 -9.14 8.57 -22.79
N VAL A 111 -8.61 8.13 -23.92
CA VAL A 111 -8.70 6.73 -24.33
C VAL A 111 -7.93 5.86 -23.34
N GLY A 112 -8.64 5.00 -22.63
CA GLY A 112 -8.09 4.04 -21.66
C GLY A 112 -7.90 2.65 -22.26
N GLU A 113 -7.46 1.70 -21.44
CA GLU A 113 -7.32 0.29 -21.81
C GLU A 113 -8.45 -0.54 -21.16
N GLU A 114 -8.80 -1.67 -21.78
CA GLU A 114 -9.67 -2.68 -21.18
C GLU A 114 -8.88 -3.62 -20.28
N LEU A 115 -9.54 -4.17 -19.26
CA LEU A 115 -8.95 -5.15 -18.34
C LEU A 115 -9.14 -6.60 -18.84
N PHE A 116 -10.13 -6.83 -19.67
CA PHE A 116 -10.45 -8.15 -20.19
C PHE A 116 -9.23 -8.80 -20.85
N GLU A 117 -8.97 -10.08 -20.53
CA GLU A 117 -7.81 -10.88 -20.97
C GLU A 117 -6.42 -10.34 -20.54
N LYS A 118 -6.34 -9.21 -19.85
CA LYS A 118 -5.09 -8.70 -19.26
C LYS A 118 -4.66 -9.55 -18.07
N THR A 119 -3.39 -9.48 -17.71
CA THR A 119 -2.82 -10.20 -16.57
C THR A 119 -2.60 -9.24 -15.41
N LEU A 120 -3.20 -9.56 -14.25
CA LEU A 120 -2.91 -8.91 -12.97
C LEU A 120 -1.85 -9.73 -12.22
N GLY A 121 -0.72 -9.13 -11.90
CA GLY A 121 0.31 -9.66 -11.00
C GLY A 121 0.11 -9.16 -9.58
N ILE A 122 -0.11 -10.08 -8.64
CA ILE A 122 -0.31 -9.78 -7.23
C ILE A 122 0.96 -10.16 -6.45
N VAL A 123 1.68 -9.16 -5.96
CA VAL A 123 2.87 -9.33 -5.14
C VAL A 123 2.46 -9.32 -3.66
N GLY A 124 2.34 -10.51 -3.05
CA GLY A 124 1.79 -10.71 -1.72
C GLY A 124 0.38 -11.29 -1.74
N PHE A 125 0.25 -12.62 -1.77
CA PHE A 125 -1.05 -13.30 -1.87
C PHE A 125 -1.65 -13.61 -0.48
N GLY A 126 -1.78 -12.56 0.34
CA GLY A 126 -2.49 -12.58 1.61
C GLY A 126 -4.00 -12.35 1.49
N ARG A 127 -4.64 -11.89 2.55
CA ARG A 127 -6.10 -11.59 2.59
C ARG A 127 -6.52 -10.63 1.47
N ILE A 128 -5.83 -9.50 1.34
CA ILE A 128 -6.17 -8.47 0.34
C ILE A 128 -5.96 -9.02 -1.08
N GLY A 129 -4.83 -9.67 -1.35
CA GLY A 129 -4.54 -10.25 -2.66
C GLY A 129 -5.55 -11.30 -3.09
N LYS A 130 -6.07 -12.12 -2.14
CA LYS A 130 -7.13 -13.10 -2.41
C LYS A 130 -8.45 -12.44 -2.81
N ILE A 131 -8.87 -11.40 -2.11
CA ILE A 131 -10.10 -10.67 -2.47
C ILE A 131 -9.93 -9.97 -3.83
N LEU A 132 -8.81 -9.29 -4.03
CA LEU A 132 -8.50 -8.60 -5.28
C LEU A 132 -8.46 -9.56 -6.48
N SER A 133 -7.95 -10.80 -6.30
CA SER A 133 -7.96 -11.80 -7.37
C SER A 133 -9.38 -12.16 -7.80
N GLY A 134 -10.34 -12.20 -6.88
CA GLY A 134 -11.75 -12.41 -7.21
C GLY A 134 -12.33 -11.28 -8.07
N TYR A 135 -11.98 -10.02 -7.79
CA TYR A 135 -12.40 -8.89 -8.63
C TYR A 135 -11.79 -8.99 -10.04
N ALA A 136 -10.50 -9.28 -10.14
CA ALA A 136 -9.83 -9.43 -11.42
C ALA A 136 -10.45 -10.56 -12.28
N ILE A 137 -10.74 -11.71 -11.70
CA ILE A 137 -11.38 -12.83 -12.39
C ILE A 137 -12.78 -12.43 -12.86
N ALA A 138 -13.56 -11.71 -12.05
CA ALA A 138 -14.89 -11.22 -12.46
C ALA A 138 -14.82 -10.25 -13.64
N PHE A 139 -13.69 -9.56 -13.85
CA PHE A 139 -13.40 -8.71 -15.01
C PHE A 139 -12.77 -9.48 -16.20
N GLY A 140 -12.72 -10.82 -16.15
CA GLY A 140 -12.15 -11.64 -17.21
C GLY A 140 -10.63 -11.57 -17.34
N MET A 141 -9.92 -11.19 -16.25
CA MET A 141 -8.47 -11.11 -16.25
C MET A 141 -7.81 -12.45 -15.90
N ASN A 142 -6.57 -12.63 -16.37
CA ASN A 142 -5.67 -13.66 -15.85
C ASN A 142 -5.00 -13.15 -14.58
N VAL A 143 -4.78 -14.04 -13.58
CA VAL A 143 -4.16 -13.62 -12.31
C VAL A 143 -2.93 -14.47 -12.02
N LEU A 144 -1.78 -13.80 -11.89
CA LEU A 144 -0.54 -14.33 -11.37
C LEU A 144 -0.34 -13.87 -9.94
N ALA A 145 0.15 -14.75 -9.06
CA ALA A 145 0.43 -14.37 -7.69
C ALA A 145 1.78 -14.89 -7.20
N TYR A 146 2.48 -14.01 -6.50
CA TYR A 146 3.69 -14.31 -5.75
C TYR A 146 3.44 -14.16 -4.25
N GLY A 147 3.94 -15.10 -3.45
CA GLY A 147 3.88 -15.06 -2.00
C GLY A 147 4.79 -16.12 -1.39
N GLU A 148 5.41 -15.79 -0.25
CA GLU A 148 6.31 -16.70 0.47
C GLU A 148 5.59 -17.89 1.10
N SER A 149 4.39 -17.66 1.64
CA SER A 149 3.57 -18.73 2.18
C SER A 149 3.08 -19.66 1.09
N ASP A 150 2.98 -20.94 1.41
CA ASP A 150 2.34 -21.87 0.49
C ASP A 150 0.83 -21.59 0.41
N PHE A 151 0.31 -21.54 -0.80
CA PHE A 151 -1.11 -21.34 -1.06
C PHE A 151 -1.56 -22.13 -2.31
N ASN A 152 -2.76 -22.66 -2.24
CA ASN A 152 -3.37 -23.32 -3.39
C ASN A 152 -4.02 -22.29 -4.31
N GLY A 153 -3.27 -21.83 -5.32
CA GLY A 153 -3.74 -20.85 -6.30
C GLY A 153 -4.97 -21.32 -7.08
N LYS A 154 -5.07 -22.62 -7.38
CA LYS A 154 -6.22 -23.20 -8.12
C LYS A 154 -7.56 -22.95 -7.42
N LYS A 155 -7.59 -22.96 -6.08
CA LYS A 155 -8.80 -22.64 -5.29
C LYS A 155 -9.36 -21.24 -5.58
N PHE A 156 -8.50 -20.33 -6.01
CA PHE A 156 -8.83 -18.93 -6.26
C PHE A 156 -8.79 -18.58 -7.75
N GLY A 157 -8.64 -19.56 -8.65
CA GLY A 157 -8.46 -19.29 -10.08
C GLY A 157 -7.16 -18.53 -10.44
N VAL A 158 -6.12 -18.70 -9.63
CA VAL A 158 -4.87 -17.93 -9.69
C VAL A 158 -3.69 -18.85 -9.95
N LYS A 159 -2.76 -18.44 -10.82
CA LYS A 159 -1.50 -19.17 -11.05
C LYS A 159 -0.42 -18.64 -10.09
N LYS A 160 0.08 -19.50 -9.18
CA LYS A 160 1.25 -19.21 -8.34
C LYS A 160 2.51 -19.26 -9.20
N VAL A 161 3.31 -18.20 -9.14
CA VAL A 161 4.55 -18.07 -9.94
C VAL A 161 5.68 -17.45 -9.11
N GLY A 162 6.92 -17.55 -9.61
CA GLY A 162 8.06 -16.78 -9.09
C GLY A 162 7.93 -15.29 -9.40
N LEU A 163 8.61 -14.44 -8.62
CA LEU A 163 8.55 -12.98 -8.77
C LEU A 163 8.95 -12.54 -10.18
N THR A 164 10.03 -13.06 -10.73
CA THR A 164 10.52 -12.71 -12.08
C THR A 164 9.47 -12.99 -13.15
N THR A 165 8.81 -14.15 -13.10
CA THR A 165 7.72 -14.48 -14.04
C THR A 165 6.57 -13.50 -13.90
N LEU A 166 6.14 -13.19 -12.66
CA LEU A 166 5.08 -12.24 -12.41
C LEU A 166 5.40 -10.86 -13.00
N LEU A 167 6.61 -10.34 -12.73
CA LEU A 167 7.02 -9.02 -13.22
C LEU A 167 7.07 -8.95 -14.75
N ASN A 168 7.50 -10.03 -15.40
CA ASN A 168 7.64 -10.10 -16.85
C ASN A 168 6.33 -10.28 -17.61
N GLU A 169 5.34 -10.96 -17.01
CA GLU A 169 4.11 -11.37 -17.69
C GLU A 169 2.87 -10.57 -17.28
N SER A 170 3.00 -9.61 -16.36
CA SER A 170 1.86 -8.82 -15.88
C SER A 170 1.68 -7.53 -16.65
N HIS A 171 0.43 -7.20 -16.97
CA HIS A 171 0.01 -5.90 -17.51
C HIS A 171 -0.27 -4.89 -16.40
N ILE A 172 -0.62 -5.39 -15.21
CA ILE A 172 -0.86 -4.61 -13.99
C ILE A 172 -0.14 -5.33 -12.86
N ILE A 173 0.60 -4.60 -12.03
CA ILE A 173 1.27 -5.14 -10.83
C ILE A 173 0.72 -4.42 -9.61
N SER A 174 0.24 -5.19 -8.62
CA SER A 174 -0.30 -4.66 -7.37
C SER A 174 0.42 -5.25 -6.16
N ILE A 175 0.89 -4.35 -5.27
CA ILE A 175 1.72 -4.70 -4.10
C ILE A 175 0.84 -4.87 -2.86
N HIS A 176 0.97 -6.03 -2.18
CA HIS A 176 0.22 -6.39 -0.97
C HIS A 176 1.07 -7.11 0.08
N LEU A 177 2.36 -6.80 0.12
CA LEU A 177 3.28 -7.29 1.15
C LEU A 177 3.16 -6.50 2.45
N PRO A 178 3.41 -7.10 3.63
CA PRO A 178 3.63 -6.33 4.86
C PRO A 178 5.00 -5.63 4.81
N LEU A 179 5.14 -4.49 5.51
CA LEU A 179 6.44 -3.86 5.69
C LEU A 179 7.21 -4.53 6.83
N GLU A 180 8.30 -5.16 6.47
CA GLU A 180 9.27 -5.84 7.34
C GLU A 180 10.69 -5.50 6.88
N LYS A 181 11.71 -5.86 7.67
CA LYS A 181 13.11 -5.63 7.26
C LYS A 181 13.45 -6.21 5.88
N LYS A 182 12.93 -7.41 5.56
CA LYS A 182 13.14 -8.08 4.26
C LYS A 182 12.32 -7.54 3.11
N THR A 183 11.25 -6.82 3.38
CA THR A 183 10.37 -6.24 2.34
C THR A 183 10.58 -4.74 2.13
N LYS A 184 11.46 -4.10 2.92
CA LYS A 184 11.86 -2.72 2.70
C LYS A 184 12.65 -2.61 1.39
N ASN A 185 12.26 -1.68 0.51
CA ASN A 185 12.81 -1.53 -0.84
C ASN A 185 12.81 -2.85 -1.66
N PHE A 186 11.82 -3.71 -1.41
CA PHE A 186 11.69 -5.00 -2.09
C PHE A 186 11.54 -4.83 -3.60
N ILE A 187 10.73 -3.88 -4.05
CA ILE A 187 10.68 -3.49 -5.46
C ILE A 187 11.70 -2.37 -5.67
N ASN A 188 12.72 -2.68 -6.45
CA ASN A 188 13.87 -1.80 -6.72
C ASN A 188 14.07 -1.63 -8.24
N LYS A 189 15.15 -0.94 -8.63
CA LYS A 189 15.50 -0.64 -10.02
C LYS A 189 15.54 -1.89 -10.90
N GLU A 190 16.18 -2.97 -10.46
CA GLU A 190 16.31 -4.23 -11.21
C GLU A 190 14.95 -4.85 -11.52
N HIS A 191 14.03 -4.77 -10.56
CA HIS A 191 12.67 -5.24 -10.74
C HIS A 191 11.92 -4.43 -11.80
N PHE A 192 12.01 -3.10 -11.79
CA PHE A 192 11.38 -2.25 -12.81
C PHE A 192 11.97 -2.52 -14.21
N GLN A 193 13.28 -2.68 -14.31
CA GLN A 193 13.96 -3.02 -15.57
C GLN A 193 13.54 -4.38 -16.13
N SER A 194 13.10 -5.31 -15.30
CA SER A 194 12.61 -6.62 -15.71
C SER A 194 11.16 -6.62 -16.22
N MET A 195 10.42 -5.54 -16.08
CA MET A 195 9.00 -5.44 -16.44
C MET A 195 8.78 -5.29 -17.95
N LYS A 196 8.77 -6.40 -18.70
CA LYS A 196 8.75 -6.40 -20.18
C LYS A 196 7.50 -5.79 -20.81
N LEU A 197 6.35 -5.89 -20.13
CA LEU A 197 5.06 -5.42 -20.67
C LEU A 197 4.76 -3.96 -20.33
N ARG A 198 5.70 -3.25 -19.69
CA ARG A 198 5.47 -1.87 -19.23
C ARG A 198 4.17 -1.78 -18.44
N PRO A 199 4.05 -2.47 -17.29
CA PRO A 199 2.78 -2.58 -16.57
C PRO A 199 2.32 -1.25 -15.96
N TRP A 200 1.05 -1.18 -15.60
CA TRP A 200 0.54 -0.24 -14.61
C TRP A 200 0.95 -0.72 -13.21
N PHE A 201 1.43 0.19 -12.36
CA PHE A 201 1.99 -0.15 -11.06
C PHE A 201 1.13 0.41 -9.92
N ILE A 202 0.70 -0.44 -8.99
CA ILE A 202 -0.23 -0.09 -7.91
C ILE A 202 0.39 -0.42 -6.55
N ASN A 203 0.40 0.54 -5.63
CA ASN A 203 0.82 0.30 -4.25
C ASN A 203 -0.17 0.90 -3.25
N THR A 204 -0.91 0.02 -2.58
CA THR A 204 -1.81 0.34 -1.45
C THR A 204 -1.37 -0.37 -0.16
N ALA A 205 -0.16 -0.90 -0.13
CA ALA A 205 0.39 -1.61 1.03
C ALA A 205 1.17 -0.67 1.96
N ARG A 206 2.44 -0.40 1.66
CA ARG A 206 3.31 0.55 2.35
C ARG A 206 4.28 1.17 1.35
N GLY A 207 4.52 2.48 1.45
CA GLY A 207 5.43 3.19 0.55
C GLY A 207 6.85 2.61 0.58
N ALA A 208 7.38 2.37 1.76
CA ALA A 208 8.75 1.87 1.95
C ALA A 208 9.02 0.44 1.41
N ILE A 209 8.01 -0.28 0.88
CA ILE A 209 8.21 -1.55 0.16
C ILE A 209 8.81 -1.30 -1.22
N VAL A 210 8.55 -0.12 -1.79
CA VAL A 210 9.03 0.29 -3.11
C VAL A 210 10.15 1.32 -2.93
N ASN A 211 11.23 1.17 -3.67
CA ASN A 211 12.23 2.22 -3.78
C ASN A 211 11.66 3.35 -4.65
N GLU A 212 11.33 4.49 -4.05
CA GLU A 212 10.66 5.61 -4.74
C GLU A 212 11.54 6.29 -5.79
N ASP A 213 12.86 6.35 -5.58
CA ASP A 213 13.76 6.89 -6.61
C ASP A 213 13.78 5.95 -7.84
N ALA A 214 13.78 4.64 -7.65
CA ALA A 214 13.68 3.67 -8.73
C ALA A 214 12.31 3.70 -9.44
N LEU A 215 11.23 3.93 -8.70
CA LEU A 215 9.89 4.12 -9.27
C LEU A 215 9.84 5.39 -10.14
N LEU A 216 10.40 6.49 -9.65
CA LEU A 216 10.48 7.74 -10.40
C LEU A 216 11.31 7.58 -11.69
N GLU A 217 12.45 6.90 -11.60
CA GLU A 217 13.27 6.56 -12.77
C GLU A 217 12.47 5.73 -13.78
N ALA A 218 11.76 4.69 -13.30
CA ALA A 218 10.94 3.82 -14.15
C ALA A 218 9.78 4.57 -14.86
N LEU A 219 9.20 5.57 -14.21
CA LEU A 219 8.20 6.45 -14.82
C LEU A 219 8.82 7.33 -15.91
N ASN A 220 9.97 7.98 -15.62
CA ASN A 220 10.67 8.86 -16.56
C ASN A 220 11.19 8.09 -17.79
N GLU A 221 11.70 6.89 -17.60
CA GLU A 221 12.23 6.04 -18.67
C GLU A 221 11.12 5.26 -19.41
N GLY A 222 9.87 5.36 -18.93
CA GLY A 222 8.74 4.65 -19.52
C GLY A 222 8.82 3.13 -19.37
N LEU A 223 9.53 2.62 -18.36
CA LEU A 223 9.55 1.18 -18.02
C LEU A 223 8.20 0.70 -17.49
N ILE A 224 7.40 1.59 -16.96
CA ILE A 224 6.01 1.39 -16.60
C ILE A 224 5.13 2.46 -17.28
N LYS A 225 3.85 2.16 -17.50
CA LYS A 225 2.92 3.10 -18.15
C LYS A 225 2.45 4.21 -17.21
N GLY A 226 2.47 3.96 -15.91
CA GLY A 226 2.06 4.86 -14.86
C GLY A 226 1.91 4.13 -13.53
N ALA A 227 1.68 4.89 -12.46
CA ALA A 227 1.50 4.35 -11.13
C ALA A 227 0.30 4.99 -10.39
N ALA A 228 -0.37 4.20 -9.53
CA ALA A 228 -1.32 4.71 -8.56
C ALA A 228 -0.87 4.29 -7.15
N LEU A 229 -0.64 5.27 -6.30
CA LEU A 229 -0.07 5.10 -4.97
C LEU A 229 -1.02 5.68 -3.93
N ASP A 230 -1.43 4.86 -2.95
CA ASP A 230 -2.15 5.29 -1.75
C ASP A 230 -1.19 5.59 -0.59
N VAL A 231 0.08 5.25 -0.76
CA VAL A 231 1.12 5.29 0.28
C VAL A 231 2.45 5.80 -0.27
N LEU A 232 3.22 6.53 0.57
CA LEU A 232 4.57 7.00 0.28
C LEU A 232 5.55 6.55 1.37
N SER A 233 6.84 6.45 1.06
CA SER A 233 7.85 5.91 1.99
C SER A 233 8.08 6.78 3.22
N ASN A 234 7.89 8.09 3.10
CA ASN A 234 8.09 9.07 4.16
C ASN A 234 6.81 9.84 4.42
N GLU A 235 5.69 9.14 4.55
CA GLU A 235 4.43 9.75 4.94
C GLU A 235 4.59 10.41 6.31
N THR A 236 4.66 11.74 6.28
CA THR A 236 4.61 12.54 7.49
C THR A 236 3.17 13.04 7.64
N TRP A 237 2.44 12.46 8.54
CA TRP A 237 1.05 12.82 8.88
C TRP A 237 1.00 14.18 9.58
N PHE A 238 1.53 15.22 8.94
CA PHE A 238 1.52 16.56 9.47
C PHE A 238 0.29 17.31 8.98
N LYS A 239 -0.55 17.70 9.91
CA LYS A 239 -1.77 18.47 9.66
C LYS A 239 -1.56 19.76 8.85
N ASN A 240 -0.34 20.30 8.73
CA ASN A 240 -0.10 21.61 8.14
C ASN A 240 1.15 21.73 7.24
N LYS A 241 1.79 20.63 6.86
CA LYS A 241 2.95 20.68 5.94
C LYS A 241 2.63 19.92 4.65
N LYS A 242 2.81 20.60 3.52
CA LYS A 242 2.73 19.93 2.21
C LYS A 242 3.86 18.90 2.16
N PRO A 243 3.56 17.63 1.83
CA PRO A 243 4.61 16.63 1.68
C PRO A 243 5.55 17.06 0.54
N VAL A 244 6.84 17.17 0.83
CA VAL A 244 7.87 17.33 -0.21
C VAL A 244 8.26 15.93 -0.65
N ASN A 245 7.76 15.50 -1.80
CA ASN A 245 8.05 14.19 -2.36
C ASN A 245 8.16 14.30 -3.88
N LYS A 246 9.25 13.77 -4.45
CA LYS A 246 9.56 13.83 -5.88
C LYS A 246 8.46 13.23 -6.76
N LEU A 247 7.77 12.16 -6.29
CA LEU A 247 6.66 11.55 -7.03
C LEU A 247 5.43 12.46 -7.10
N ILE A 248 5.17 13.24 -6.03
CA ILE A 248 4.11 14.26 -6.03
C ILE A 248 4.46 15.40 -7.00
N GLU A 249 5.72 15.80 -7.06
CA GLU A 249 6.18 16.80 -8.01
C GLU A 249 6.07 16.29 -9.45
N TYR A 250 6.50 15.06 -9.70
CA TYR A 250 6.33 14.38 -10.98
C TYR A 250 4.85 14.35 -11.43
N MET A 251 3.93 13.97 -10.54
CA MET A 251 2.50 13.92 -10.83
C MET A 251 1.91 15.28 -11.23
N LYS A 252 2.44 16.39 -10.68
CA LYS A 252 1.98 17.75 -11.04
C LYS A 252 2.47 18.21 -12.40
N SER A 253 3.54 17.62 -12.90
CA SER A 253 4.20 18.00 -14.16
C SER A 253 3.78 17.12 -15.34
N ASN A 254 3.10 16.00 -15.09
CA ASN A 254 2.67 15.01 -16.05
C ASN A 254 1.22 14.59 -15.84
#